data_6e1aaa8917462398483d0482360fb776
#
_entry.id   6e1aaa8917462398483d0482360fb776
#
_cell.length_a   1.000
_cell.length_b   1.000
_cell.length_c   1.000
_cell.angle_alpha   90.00
_cell.angle_beta   90.00
_cell.angle_gamma   90.00
#
_symmetry.space_group_name_H-M   'P 1'
#
loop_
_entity.id
_entity.type
_entity.pdbx_description
1 polymer ?
#
loop_
_entity_poly.entity_id
_entity_poly.type
_entity_poly.pdbx_seq_one_letter_code
_entity_poly.pdbx_strand_id
1 'polypeptide(L)'
;YKLTPSVAYQVTDKLSIGVTLALSYSDLSLAVLPNTALAGVIAGFESTGTCDRANGLGMPATCAYALGFAPRYGLMYKFNEMVTFGLAYNSSIHLPFSNGQITRNQPGIGKVTYDADVNGFKWADDLSAGIALRPNKSLLIGFKFQWINWDAAMNNVVVNLKNGNNSAMPTDRIILQYKWRDQYIVAVGATYDATEQLTVHAGYNVGNNPVPVN
;
A
#
# COMPACT_ATOMS: atom_id res chain seq x y z
N TYR A 1 7.09 -3.62 -8.13
CA TYR A 1 7.00 -2.92 -9.41
C TYR A 1 5.54 -2.58 -9.70
N LYS A 2 5.31 -1.44 -10.36
CA LYS A 2 3.96 -0.98 -10.68
C LYS A 2 3.93 -0.37 -12.07
N LEU A 3 3.01 -0.86 -12.90
CA LEU A 3 2.71 -0.31 -14.21
C LEU A 3 1.34 0.37 -14.14
N THR A 4 1.23 1.61 -14.63
CA THR A 4 0.01 2.42 -14.48
C THR A 4 -0.40 3.08 -15.79
N PRO A 5 -0.88 2.31 -16.80
CA PRO A 5 -1.47 2.90 -17.99
C PRO A 5 -2.68 3.76 -17.61
N SER A 6 -2.76 4.95 -18.21
CA SER A 6 -3.79 5.95 -17.90
C SER A 6 -4.40 6.52 -19.17
N VAL A 7 -5.69 6.80 -19.11
CA VAL A 7 -6.42 7.52 -20.15
C VAL A 7 -7.18 8.66 -19.49
N ALA A 8 -7.11 9.84 -20.09
CA ALA A 8 -7.87 11.00 -19.68
C ALA A 8 -8.67 11.56 -20.87
N TYR A 9 -9.87 12.00 -20.60
CA TYR A 9 -10.77 12.57 -21.60
C TYR A 9 -11.40 13.87 -21.08
N GLN A 10 -11.38 14.90 -21.91
CA GLN A 10 -12.06 16.15 -21.66
C GLN A 10 -13.51 16.05 -22.18
N VAL A 11 -14.45 15.88 -21.25
CA VAL A 11 -15.87 15.71 -21.58
C VAL A 11 -16.50 17.03 -22.04
N THR A 12 -16.11 18.14 -21.39
CA THR A 12 -16.49 19.50 -21.75
C THR A 12 -15.29 20.43 -21.51
N ASP A 13 -15.39 21.69 -21.89
CA ASP A 13 -14.33 22.70 -21.61
C ASP A 13 -14.04 22.85 -20.10
N LYS A 14 -14.97 22.43 -19.25
CA LYS A 14 -14.87 22.52 -17.79
C LYS A 14 -14.64 21.19 -17.09
N LEU A 15 -15.03 20.05 -17.69
CA LEU A 15 -15.01 18.74 -17.08
C LEU A 15 -14.03 17.81 -17.78
N SER A 16 -13.09 17.26 -17.01
CA SER A 16 -12.20 16.20 -17.43
C SER A 16 -12.35 14.99 -16.50
N ILE A 17 -12.31 13.80 -17.07
CA ILE A 17 -12.30 12.53 -16.35
C ILE A 17 -11.06 11.72 -16.73
N GLY A 18 -10.61 10.87 -15.83
CA GLY A 18 -9.48 10.00 -16.08
C GLY A 18 -9.64 8.65 -15.41
N VAL A 19 -9.09 7.64 -16.06
CA VAL A 19 -9.02 6.27 -15.53
C VAL A 19 -7.59 5.78 -15.67
N THR A 20 -7.10 5.14 -14.61
CA THR A 20 -5.79 4.50 -14.58
C THR A 20 -5.98 3.06 -14.14
N LEU A 21 -5.33 2.10 -14.77
CA LEU A 21 -5.25 0.73 -14.30
C LEU A 21 -3.88 0.52 -13.65
N ALA A 22 -3.85 0.31 -12.34
CA ALA A 22 -2.63 -0.02 -11.62
C ALA A 22 -2.42 -1.54 -11.66
N LEU A 23 -1.35 -1.99 -12.31
CA LEU A 23 -0.87 -3.37 -12.31
C LEU A 23 0.35 -3.44 -11.41
N SER A 24 0.29 -4.25 -10.36
CA SER A 24 1.33 -4.34 -9.34
C SER A 24 1.91 -5.74 -9.26
N TYR A 25 3.22 -5.82 -9.21
CA TYR A 25 3.96 -7.01 -8.77
C TYR A 25 4.69 -6.64 -7.46
N SER A 26 4.55 -7.47 -6.45
CA SER A 26 5.16 -7.26 -5.13
C SER A 26 5.80 -8.52 -4.62
N ASP A 27 6.99 -8.40 -4.02
CA ASP A 27 7.66 -9.43 -3.25
C ASP A 27 7.49 -9.12 -1.76
N LEU A 28 7.41 -10.14 -0.93
CA LEU A 28 7.25 -10.01 0.51
C LEU A 28 8.28 -10.88 1.25
N SER A 29 9.03 -10.24 2.14
CA SER A 29 9.89 -10.90 3.12
C SER A 29 9.52 -10.39 4.51
N LEU A 30 9.32 -11.30 5.46
CA LEU A 30 8.92 -11.01 6.82
C LEU A 30 9.88 -11.66 7.81
N ALA A 31 10.27 -10.90 8.85
CA ALA A 31 11.01 -11.43 9.99
C ALA A 31 10.42 -10.81 11.27
N VAL A 32 9.97 -11.64 12.19
CA VAL A 32 9.43 -11.21 13.48
C VAL A 32 10.11 -12.03 14.58
N LEU A 33 10.94 -11.37 15.38
CA LEU A 33 11.70 -11.96 16.47
C LEU A 33 12.39 -13.29 16.06
N PRO A 34 13.15 -13.31 14.94
CA PRO A 34 13.80 -14.53 14.47
C PRO A 34 14.67 -15.11 15.59
N ASN A 35 14.76 -16.43 15.65
CA ASN A 35 15.48 -17.19 16.70
C ASN A 35 14.88 -17.14 18.12
N THR A 36 13.69 -16.57 18.31
CA THR A 36 13.01 -16.57 19.61
C THR A 36 12.02 -17.71 19.70
N ALA A 37 12.13 -18.53 20.75
CA ALA A 37 11.17 -19.56 21.12
C ALA A 37 10.90 -19.46 22.61
N LEU A 38 9.96 -18.61 23.00
CA LEU A 38 9.48 -18.54 24.38
C LEU A 38 8.25 -19.45 24.53
N ALA A 39 8.41 -20.53 25.28
CA ALA A 39 7.35 -21.50 25.50
C ALA A 39 6.05 -20.81 25.97
N GLY A 40 4.98 -20.99 25.20
CA GLY A 40 3.65 -20.48 25.53
C GLY A 40 3.41 -19.00 25.21
N VAL A 41 4.39 -18.26 24.69
CA VAL A 41 4.26 -16.82 24.49
C VAL A 41 4.52 -16.37 23.03
N ILE A 42 5.67 -16.67 22.45
CA ILE A 42 6.04 -16.20 21.09
C ILE A 42 6.93 -17.24 20.40
N ALA A 43 6.50 -17.68 19.22
CA ALA A 43 7.35 -18.38 18.26
C ALA A 43 7.75 -17.40 17.16
N GLY A 44 9.01 -17.00 17.15
CA GLY A 44 9.56 -16.12 16.14
C GLY A 44 9.61 -16.81 14.77
N PHE A 45 9.56 -16.05 13.71
CA PHE A 45 9.62 -16.56 12.35
C PHE A 45 10.40 -15.61 11.42
N GLU A 46 10.94 -16.17 10.35
CA GLU A 46 11.63 -15.41 9.31
C GLU A 46 11.41 -16.04 7.93
N SER A 47 11.31 -15.21 6.90
CA SER A 47 11.36 -15.67 5.51
C SER A 47 12.76 -16.18 5.20
N THR A 48 12.84 -17.42 4.72
CA THR A 48 14.12 -18.07 4.36
C THR A 48 14.33 -18.15 2.86
N GLY A 49 13.28 -17.86 2.07
CA GLY A 49 13.38 -17.83 0.63
C GLY A 49 14.10 -16.57 0.14
N THR A 50 14.87 -16.71 -0.95
CA THR A 50 15.55 -15.58 -1.60
C THR A 50 14.63 -14.93 -2.60
N CYS A 51 14.51 -13.59 -2.53
CA CYS A 51 13.81 -12.78 -3.52
C CYS A 51 14.72 -12.38 -4.70
N ASP A 52 15.90 -12.93 -4.78
CA ASP A 52 16.84 -12.64 -5.85
C ASP A 52 16.36 -13.22 -7.19
N ARG A 53 16.28 -12.36 -8.17
CA ARG A 53 15.98 -12.70 -9.55
C ARG A 53 17.29 -12.98 -10.28
N ALA A 54 17.95 -14.05 -9.92
CA ALA A 54 19.27 -14.40 -10.45
C ALA A 54 19.34 -14.50 -11.98
N ASN A 55 18.20 -14.60 -12.67
CA ASN A 55 18.11 -14.84 -14.10
C ASN A 55 17.18 -13.85 -14.84
N GLY A 56 17.11 -12.60 -14.47
CA GLY A 56 16.38 -11.58 -15.21
C GLY A 56 14.88 -11.49 -14.85
N LEU A 57 13.97 -11.62 -15.81
CA LEU A 57 12.52 -11.45 -15.65
C LEU A 57 11.79 -12.64 -14.99
N GLY A 58 12.51 -13.66 -14.49
CA GLY A 58 11.93 -14.82 -13.82
C GLY A 58 11.27 -14.46 -12.46
N MET A 59 10.22 -15.20 -12.08
CA MET A 59 9.68 -15.14 -10.73
C MET A 59 10.65 -15.87 -9.78
N PRO A 60 10.88 -15.33 -8.54
CA PRO A 60 11.78 -15.96 -7.57
C PRO A 60 11.25 -17.33 -7.17
N ALA A 61 12.15 -18.30 -7.00
CA ALA A 61 11.77 -19.70 -6.76
C ALA A 61 11.15 -19.92 -5.37
N THR A 62 11.54 -19.12 -4.36
CA THR A 62 11.17 -19.35 -2.95
C THR A 62 10.77 -18.08 -2.20
N CYS A 63 10.61 -16.95 -2.89
CA CYS A 63 10.11 -15.70 -2.30
C CYS A 63 8.60 -15.59 -2.47
N ALA A 64 7.91 -15.18 -1.43
CA ALA A 64 6.49 -14.86 -1.54
C ALA A 64 6.29 -13.68 -2.48
N TYR A 65 5.48 -13.86 -3.52
CA TYR A 65 5.14 -12.81 -4.47
C TYR A 65 3.63 -12.71 -4.67
N ALA A 66 3.18 -11.56 -5.09
CA ALA A 66 1.79 -11.31 -5.44
C ALA A 66 1.66 -10.43 -6.67
N LEU A 67 0.63 -10.70 -7.46
CA LEU A 67 0.14 -9.84 -8.52
C LEU A 67 -1.17 -9.21 -8.07
N GLY A 68 -1.29 -7.91 -8.27
CA GLY A 68 -2.50 -7.17 -7.94
C GLY A 68 -2.84 -6.18 -9.02
N PHE A 69 -4.11 -5.86 -9.14
CA PHE A 69 -4.57 -4.79 -10.01
C PHE A 69 -5.63 -3.96 -9.31
N ALA A 70 -5.69 -2.67 -9.64
CA ALA A 70 -6.70 -1.77 -9.12
C ALA A 70 -6.98 -0.63 -10.10
N PRO A 71 -8.23 -0.35 -10.41
CA PRO A 71 -8.59 0.85 -11.15
C PRO A 71 -8.48 2.08 -10.24
N ARG A 72 -8.20 3.21 -10.88
CA ARG A 72 -8.21 4.53 -10.27
C ARG A 72 -9.04 5.44 -11.13
N TYR A 73 -9.83 6.29 -10.51
CA TYR A 73 -10.73 7.21 -11.17
C TYR A 73 -10.40 8.63 -10.75
N GLY A 74 -10.40 9.54 -11.69
CA GLY A 74 -10.16 10.94 -11.46
C GLY A 74 -11.20 11.80 -12.16
N LEU A 75 -11.58 12.89 -11.51
CA LEU A 75 -12.45 13.92 -12.06
C LEU A 75 -11.83 15.29 -11.75
N MET A 76 -11.84 16.16 -12.72
CA MET A 76 -11.45 17.56 -12.55
C MET A 76 -12.52 18.46 -13.16
N TYR A 77 -12.95 19.44 -12.38
CA TYR A 77 -13.96 20.42 -12.83
C TYR A 77 -13.45 21.85 -12.64
N LYS A 78 -13.39 22.59 -13.74
CA LYS A 78 -13.04 24.01 -13.76
C LYS A 78 -14.30 24.85 -13.62
N PHE A 79 -14.54 25.44 -12.46
CA PHE A 79 -15.65 26.37 -12.29
C PHE A 79 -15.44 27.63 -13.14
N ASN A 80 -14.22 28.16 -13.08
CA ASN A 80 -13.73 29.29 -13.87
C ASN A 80 -12.19 29.25 -13.93
N GLU A 81 -11.56 30.30 -14.42
CA GLU A 81 -10.09 30.40 -14.52
C GLU A 81 -9.39 30.43 -13.16
N MET A 82 -10.10 30.83 -12.09
CA MET A 82 -9.55 30.98 -10.75
C MET A 82 -9.76 29.72 -9.89
N VAL A 83 -10.81 28.92 -10.15
CA VAL A 83 -11.24 27.84 -9.25
C VAL A 83 -11.36 26.53 -10.00
N THR A 84 -10.58 25.52 -9.55
CA THR A 84 -10.65 24.15 -10.05
C THR A 84 -10.87 23.19 -8.89
N PHE A 85 -11.80 22.26 -9.04
CA PHE A 85 -12.06 21.17 -8.13
C PHE A 85 -11.52 19.86 -8.71
N GLY A 86 -10.99 19.00 -7.85
CA GLY A 86 -10.52 17.66 -8.20
C GLY A 86 -11.04 16.61 -7.23
N LEU A 87 -11.41 15.45 -7.77
CA LEU A 87 -11.79 14.26 -7.02
C LEU A 87 -11.03 13.07 -7.59
N ALA A 88 -10.48 12.23 -6.73
CA ALA A 88 -9.82 11.01 -7.13
C ALA A 88 -10.15 9.86 -6.17
N TYR A 89 -10.47 8.70 -6.72
CA TYR A 89 -10.63 7.46 -5.98
C TYR A 89 -9.64 6.42 -6.49
N ASN A 90 -8.88 5.84 -5.59
CA ASN A 90 -7.98 4.72 -5.85
C ASN A 90 -8.58 3.48 -5.18
N SER A 91 -8.90 2.45 -5.95
CA SER A 91 -9.42 1.23 -5.35
C SER A 91 -8.30 0.43 -4.65
N SER A 92 -8.70 -0.41 -3.70
CA SER A 92 -7.77 -1.28 -2.98
C SER A 92 -7.06 -2.26 -3.92
N ILE A 93 -5.82 -2.59 -3.60
CA ILE A 93 -5.05 -3.64 -4.28
C ILE A 93 -4.95 -4.84 -3.35
N HIS A 94 -5.54 -5.95 -3.74
CA HIS A 94 -5.38 -7.21 -3.05
C HIS A 94 -4.08 -7.87 -3.49
N LEU A 95 -3.27 -8.31 -2.53
CA LEU A 95 -1.97 -8.92 -2.74
C LEU A 95 -1.93 -10.29 -2.04
N PRO A 96 -2.49 -11.35 -2.64
CA PRO A 96 -2.39 -12.71 -2.13
C PRO A 96 -0.97 -13.22 -2.44
N PHE A 97 -0.08 -13.17 -1.44
CA PHE A 97 1.27 -13.67 -1.62
C PHE A 97 1.30 -15.18 -1.54
N SER A 98 1.95 -15.80 -2.49
CA SER A 98 2.17 -17.24 -2.59
C SER A 98 3.63 -17.56 -2.85
N ASN A 99 3.98 -18.85 -2.81
CA ASN A 99 5.34 -19.34 -3.08
C ASN A 99 6.39 -18.86 -2.09
N GLY A 100 5.98 -18.45 -0.89
CA GLY A 100 6.90 -18.08 0.18
C GLY A 100 7.45 -19.29 0.91
N GLN A 101 8.59 -19.10 1.57
CA GLN A 101 9.16 -20.06 2.50
C GLN A 101 9.48 -19.36 3.82
N ILE A 102 9.02 -19.93 4.93
CA ILE A 102 9.19 -19.39 6.28
C ILE A 102 9.74 -20.44 7.21
N THR A 103 10.77 -20.08 7.97
CA THR A 103 11.24 -20.84 9.11
C THR A 103 10.68 -20.26 10.39
N ARG A 104 10.00 -21.10 11.16
CA ARG A 104 9.45 -20.77 12.48
C ARG A 104 10.17 -21.55 13.56
N ASN A 105 10.50 -20.88 14.66
CA ASN A 105 11.15 -21.51 15.82
C ASN A 105 10.09 -22.00 16.80
N GLN A 106 9.74 -23.28 16.70
CA GLN A 106 8.68 -23.91 17.49
C GLN A 106 9.17 -24.29 18.89
N PRO A 107 8.48 -23.86 19.96
CA PRO A 107 8.87 -24.21 21.34
C PRO A 107 8.90 -25.73 21.56
N GLY A 108 10.02 -26.22 22.07
CA GLY A 108 10.20 -27.68 22.35
C GLY A 108 10.50 -28.56 21.14
N ILE A 109 10.43 -28.03 19.91
CA ILE A 109 10.65 -28.75 18.65
C ILE A 109 11.88 -28.23 17.91
N GLY A 110 12.11 -26.90 17.98
CA GLY A 110 13.17 -26.22 17.23
C GLY A 110 12.69 -25.59 15.94
N LYS A 111 13.58 -25.38 14.99
CA LYS A 111 13.30 -24.72 13.71
C LYS A 111 12.57 -25.66 12.76
N VAL A 112 11.39 -25.24 12.28
CA VAL A 112 10.60 -25.91 11.26
C VAL A 112 10.42 -24.97 10.08
N THR A 113 10.76 -25.45 8.89
CA THR A 113 10.60 -24.70 7.63
C THR A 113 9.34 -25.14 6.92
N TYR A 114 8.56 -24.18 6.42
CA TYR A 114 7.26 -24.34 5.79
C TYR A 114 7.20 -23.63 4.44
N ASP A 115 6.38 -24.15 3.56
CA ASP A 115 5.84 -23.35 2.47
C ASP A 115 4.78 -22.39 3.02
N ALA A 116 4.76 -21.14 2.54
CA ALA A 116 3.95 -20.07 3.12
C ALA A 116 3.13 -19.33 2.08
N ASP A 117 1.84 -19.18 2.38
CA ASP A 117 0.94 -18.29 1.66
C ASP A 117 0.44 -17.19 2.60
N VAL A 118 0.46 -15.93 2.15
CA VAL A 118 0.00 -14.79 2.93
C VAL A 118 -1.29 -14.24 2.32
N ASN A 119 -2.36 -14.28 3.09
CA ASN A 119 -3.68 -13.82 2.69
C ASN A 119 -4.15 -12.63 3.55
N GLY A 120 -5.04 -11.81 2.99
CA GLY A 120 -5.59 -10.65 3.68
C GLY A 120 -4.72 -9.41 3.61
N PHE A 121 -3.57 -9.47 2.97
CA PHE A 121 -2.77 -8.26 2.71
C PHE A 121 -3.40 -7.46 1.58
N LYS A 122 -3.78 -6.23 1.89
CA LYS A 122 -4.38 -5.29 0.93
C LYS A 122 -3.69 -3.95 1.05
N TRP A 123 -3.51 -3.27 -0.06
CA TRP A 123 -3.25 -1.84 -0.04
C TRP A 123 -4.59 -1.11 0.01
N ALA A 124 -4.74 -0.18 0.94
CA ALA A 124 -6.01 0.50 1.18
C ALA A 124 -6.52 1.24 -0.06
N ASP A 125 -7.83 1.28 -0.22
CA ASP A 125 -8.46 2.25 -1.09
C ASP A 125 -8.43 3.63 -0.45
N ASP A 126 -8.44 4.67 -1.28
CA ASP A 126 -8.46 6.05 -0.82
C ASP A 126 -9.33 6.94 -1.69
N LEU A 127 -9.93 7.93 -1.04
CA LEU A 127 -10.68 8.99 -1.68
C LEU A 127 -10.02 10.33 -1.36
N SER A 128 -9.70 11.08 -2.40
CA SER A 128 -9.12 12.42 -2.30
C SER A 128 -10.01 13.45 -2.96
N ALA A 129 -10.27 14.55 -2.29
CA ALA A 129 -10.92 15.72 -2.84
C ALA A 129 -10.04 16.95 -2.65
N GLY A 130 -10.00 17.85 -3.63
CA GLY A 130 -9.18 19.03 -3.56
C GLY A 130 -9.77 20.20 -4.32
N ILE A 131 -9.38 21.40 -3.91
CA ILE A 131 -9.69 22.64 -4.60
C ILE A 131 -8.40 23.43 -4.84
N ALA A 132 -8.25 23.94 -6.04
CA ALA A 132 -7.14 24.79 -6.42
C ALA A 132 -7.68 26.19 -6.74
N LEU A 133 -7.07 27.18 -6.14
CA LEU A 133 -7.39 28.59 -6.29
C LEU A 133 -6.23 29.30 -6.97
N ARG A 134 -6.49 30.01 -8.06
CA ARG A 134 -5.52 30.84 -8.78
C ARG A 134 -5.98 32.32 -8.78
N PRO A 135 -5.75 33.08 -7.69
CA PRO A 135 -6.20 34.45 -7.57
C PRO A 135 -5.60 35.37 -8.62
N ASN A 136 -4.39 35.07 -9.09
CA ASN A 136 -3.70 35.74 -10.16
C ASN A 136 -2.76 34.78 -10.90
N LYS A 137 -2.06 35.26 -11.93
CA LYS A 137 -1.20 34.39 -12.77
C LYS A 137 -0.01 33.82 -12.03
N SER A 138 0.47 34.48 -10.99
CA SER A 138 1.67 34.10 -10.24
C SER A 138 1.40 33.26 -9.00
N LEU A 139 0.14 33.16 -8.53
CA LEU A 139 -0.18 32.47 -7.28
C LEU A 139 -1.19 31.35 -7.50
N LEU A 140 -0.82 30.14 -7.06
CA LEU A 140 -1.70 28.97 -6.97
C LEU A 140 -1.74 28.49 -5.52
N ILE A 141 -2.94 28.33 -4.96
CA ILE A 141 -3.17 27.80 -3.63
C ILE A 141 -3.99 26.53 -3.78
N GLY A 142 -3.55 25.43 -3.14
CA GLY A 142 -4.24 24.15 -3.16
C GLY A 142 -4.65 23.70 -1.77
N PHE A 143 -5.86 23.18 -1.65
CA PHE A 143 -6.36 22.48 -0.47
C PHE A 143 -6.73 21.05 -0.86
N LYS A 144 -6.38 20.07 -0.03
CA LYS A 144 -6.68 18.67 -0.25
C LYS A 144 -7.18 18.04 1.04
N PHE A 145 -8.22 17.24 0.93
CA PHE A 145 -8.63 16.24 1.92
C PHE A 145 -8.43 14.85 1.33
N GLN A 146 -7.96 13.90 2.15
CA GLN A 146 -7.82 12.51 1.77
C GLN A 146 -8.28 11.61 2.92
N TRP A 147 -9.12 10.64 2.60
CA TRP A 147 -9.50 9.53 3.45
C TRP A 147 -8.86 8.26 2.90
N ILE A 148 -8.24 7.46 3.78
CA ILE A 148 -7.62 6.18 3.46
C ILE A 148 -8.25 5.11 4.33
N ASN A 149 -8.83 4.10 3.72
CA ASN A 149 -9.58 3.02 4.35
C ASN A 149 -8.65 1.91 4.88
N TRP A 150 -7.82 2.25 5.86
CA TRP A 150 -6.90 1.29 6.47
C TRP A 150 -7.60 0.22 7.31
N ASP A 151 -8.75 0.52 7.91
CA ASP A 151 -9.54 -0.44 8.70
C ASP A 151 -9.95 -1.65 7.85
N ALA A 152 -10.40 -1.43 6.63
CA ALA A 152 -10.75 -2.51 5.72
C ALA A 152 -9.53 -3.23 5.12
N ALA A 153 -8.38 -2.57 5.06
CA ALA A 153 -7.18 -3.10 4.40
C ALA A 153 -6.27 -3.87 5.35
N MET A 154 -5.96 -3.29 6.52
CA MET A 154 -4.97 -3.79 7.47
C MET A 154 -5.62 -4.23 8.78
N ASN A 155 -6.57 -5.15 8.70
CA ASN A 155 -7.23 -5.74 9.86
C ASN A 155 -6.51 -7.03 10.29
N ASN A 156 -6.66 -8.10 9.50
CA ASN A 156 -6.04 -9.39 9.76
C ASN A 156 -5.26 -9.86 8.53
N VAL A 157 -3.97 -10.10 8.70
CA VAL A 157 -3.14 -10.78 7.72
C VAL A 157 -2.84 -12.18 8.22
N VAL A 158 -3.16 -13.18 7.40
CA VAL A 158 -3.05 -14.59 7.75
C VAL A 158 -1.94 -15.22 6.93
N VAL A 159 -0.94 -15.77 7.61
CA VAL A 159 0.11 -16.59 7.02
C VAL A 159 -0.24 -18.05 7.25
N ASN A 160 -0.56 -18.77 6.18
CA ASN A 160 -0.80 -20.20 6.22
C ASN A 160 0.51 -20.94 5.91
N LEU A 161 0.89 -21.83 6.80
CA LEU A 161 2.12 -22.60 6.74
C LEU A 161 1.77 -24.06 6.44
N LYS A 162 2.40 -24.63 5.41
CA LYS A 162 2.14 -25.99 4.92
C LYS A 162 3.46 -26.71 4.69
N ASN A 163 3.39 -28.04 4.53
CA ASN A 163 4.54 -28.87 4.18
C ASN A 163 5.72 -28.68 5.13
N GLY A 164 5.44 -28.59 6.44
CA GLY A 164 6.49 -28.48 7.44
C GLY A 164 7.48 -29.64 7.35
N ASN A 165 8.79 -29.35 7.39
CA ASN A 165 9.85 -30.37 7.34
C ASN A 165 9.96 -31.22 8.60
N ASN A 166 9.03 -31.06 9.54
CA ASN A 166 8.89 -31.88 10.74
C ASN A 166 7.48 -32.52 10.78
N SER A 167 7.43 -33.84 10.85
CA SER A 167 6.17 -34.63 10.83
C SER A 167 5.24 -34.35 12.02
N ALA A 168 5.77 -33.85 13.14
CA ALA A 168 4.98 -33.46 14.30
C ALA A 168 4.26 -32.08 14.07
N MET A 169 4.74 -31.29 13.11
CA MET A 169 4.21 -29.95 12.79
C MET A 169 4.11 -29.76 11.28
N PRO A 170 3.24 -30.54 10.58
CA PRO A 170 3.13 -30.51 9.13
C PRO A 170 2.50 -29.20 8.61
N THR A 171 1.69 -28.54 9.45
CA THR A 171 1.02 -27.28 9.13
C THR A 171 1.01 -26.36 10.34
N ASP A 172 0.94 -25.04 10.09
CA ASP A 172 0.78 -24.05 11.15
C ASP A 172 0.10 -22.81 10.57
N ARG A 173 -0.27 -21.85 11.42
CA ARG A 173 -0.94 -20.62 11.01
C ARG A 173 -0.53 -19.46 11.89
N ILE A 174 -0.18 -18.34 11.27
CA ILE A 174 0.13 -17.09 11.96
C ILE A 174 -0.95 -16.07 11.60
N ILE A 175 -1.52 -15.41 12.60
CA ILE A 175 -2.50 -14.35 12.41
C ILE A 175 -1.88 -13.05 12.93
N LEU A 176 -1.63 -12.12 12.03
CA LEU A 176 -1.13 -10.79 12.33
C LEU A 176 -2.33 -9.83 12.39
N GLN A 177 -2.69 -9.41 13.59
CA GLN A 177 -3.80 -8.49 13.83
C GLN A 177 -3.26 -7.07 13.91
N TYR A 178 -3.39 -6.31 12.83
CA TYR A 178 -2.93 -4.92 12.79
C TYR A 178 -3.93 -3.96 13.38
N LYS A 179 -5.25 -4.19 13.18
CA LYS A 179 -6.37 -3.38 13.70
C LYS A 179 -6.19 -1.88 13.43
N TRP A 180 -5.69 -1.55 12.24
CA TRP A 180 -5.50 -0.15 11.84
C TRP A 180 -6.86 0.54 11.73
N ARG A 181 -6.85 1.86 11.91
CA ARG A 181 -8.02 2.73 11.78
C ARG A 181 -7.89 3.54 10.51
N ASP A 182 -9.01 4.03 10.01
CA ASP A 182 -9.01 4.94 8.87
C ASP A 182 -8.14 6.17 9.13
N GLN A 183 -7.49 6.61 8.07
CA GLN A 183 -6.65 7.79 8.10
C GLN A 183 -7.30 8.93 7.33
N TYR A 184 -7.30 10.10 7.95
CA TYR A 184 -7.80 11.35 7.39
C TYR A 184 -6.64 12.33 7.32
N ILE A 185 -6.41 12.90 6.14
CA ILE A 185 -5.31 13.82 5.89
C ILE A 185 -5.87 15.11 5.30
N VAL A 186 -5.45 16.24 5.86
CA VAL A 186 -5.71 17.57 5.31
C VAL A 186 -4.38 18.17 4.88
N ALA A 187 -4.33 18.75 3.70
CA ALA A 187 -3.15 19.41 3.18
C ALA A 187 -3.49 20.78 2.59
N VAL A 188 -2.57 21.72 2.74
CA VAL A 188 -2.58 23.01 2.07
C VAL A 188 -1.22 23.26 1.43
N GLY A 189 -1.21 23.82 0.25
CA GLY A 189 0.03 24.18 -0.45
C GLY A 189 -0.15 25.44 -1.26
N ALA A 190 0.96 26.14 -1.49
CA ALA A 190 1.00 27.30 -2.35
C ALA A 190 2.22 27.25 -3.27
N THR A 191 2.04 27.71 -4.48
CA THR A 191 3.08 27.92 -5.47
C THR A 191 3.04 29.39 -5.87
N TYR A 192 4.18 30.07 -5.80
CA TYR A 192 4.32 31.48 -6.15
C TYR A 192 5.46 31.69 -7.14
N ASP A 193 5.13 32.20 -8.34
CA ASP A 193 6.09 32.60 -9.34
C ASP A 193 6.60 34.01 -8.98
N ALA A 194 7.73 34.02 -8.25
CA ALA A 194 8.34 35.29 -7.77
C ALA A 194 8.97 36.08 -8.88
N THR A 195 9.54 35.42 -9.88
CA THR A 195 10.05 36.00 -11.14
C THR A 195 9.81 35.01 -12.27
N GLU A 196 10.12 35.40 -13.53
CA GLU A 196 10.06 34.47 -14.67
C GLU A 196 10.97 33.24 -14.53
N GLN A 197 11.98 33.31 -13.65
CA GLN A 197 12.99 32.27 -13.47
C GLN A 197 12.92 31.61 -12.10
N LEU A 198 12.14 32.15 -11.15
CA LEU A 198 12.06 31.66 -9.77
C LEU A 198 10.62 31.36 -9.34
N THR A 199 10.34 30.10 -9.08
CA THR A 199 9.10 29.64 -8.47
C THR A 199 9.37 29.10 -7.07
N VAL A 200 8.59 29.54 -6.09
CA VAL A 200 8.67 29.11 -4.69
C VAL A 200 7.46 28.25 -4.35
N HIS A 201 7.69 27.13 -3.67
CA HIS A 201 6.64 26.23 -3.21
C HIS A 201 6.69 26.12 -1.69
N ALA A 202 5.52 26.12 -1.05
CA ALA A 202 5.37 25.83 0.36
C ALA A 202 4.12 24.98 0.58
N GLY A 203 4.17 24.09 1.57
CA GLY A 203 3.01 23.24 1.89
C GLY A 203 3.11 22.63 3.26
N TYR A 204 1.96 22.29 3.79
CA TYR A 204 1.81 21.60 5.06
C TYR A 204 0.70 20.55 4.96
N ASN A 205 0.90 19.41 5.60
CA ASN A 205 -0.14 18.41 5.76
C ASN A 205 -0.18 17.88 7.19
N VAL A 206 -1.35 17.45 7.62
CA VAL A 206 -1.59 16.83 8.91
C VAL A 206 -2.60 15.70 8.74
N GLY A 207 -2.40 14.62 9.47
CA GLY A 207 -3.32 13.48 9.50
C GLY A 207 -3.23 12.75 10.83
N ASN A 208 -4.26 11.97 11.16
CA ASN A 208 -4.23 11.09 12.32
C ASN A 208 -3.29 9.89 12.06
N ASN A 209 -2.76 9.32 13.13
CA ASN A 209 -2.03 8.05 13.07
C ASN A 209 -3.04 6.88 12.91
N PRO A 210 -2.96 6.07 11.85
CA PRO A 210 -3.84 4.91 11.68
C PRO A 210 -3.47 3.74 12.60
N VAL A 211 -2.23 3.66 13.07
CA VAL A 211 -1.75 2.57 13.93
C VAL A 211 -2.34 2.74 15.33
N PRO A 212 -3.04 1.73 15.89
CA PRO A 212 -3.57 1.81 17.24
C PRO A 212 -2.43 1.93 18.25
N VAL A 213 -2.61 2.82 19.24
CA VAL A 213 -1.72 2.92 20.40
C VAL A 213 -2.30 1.97 21.45
N ASN A 214 -1.54 0.96 21.85
CA ASN A 214 -1.88 0.05 22.96
C ASN A 214 -1.46 0.67 24.29
#